data_54479b07e467a6f5cc493cbb58a595ed
#
_entry.id   54479b07e467a6f5cc493cbb58a595ed
#
_cell.length_a   1.000
_cell.length_b   1.000
_cell.length_c   1.000
_cell.angle_alpha   90.00
_cell.angle_beta   90.00
_cell.angle_gamma   90.00
#
_symmetry.space_group_name_H-M   'P 1'
#
loop_
_entity.id
_entity.type
_entity.pdbx_description
1 polymer ?
#
loop_
_entity_poly.entity_id
_entity_poly.type
_entity_poly.pdbx_seq_one_letter_code
_entity_poly.pdbx_strand_id
1 'polypeptide(L)'
;VVTGIVLHKQNPMGYSFDADAGYIAYADSTENAANNNGVIYIGAVFPATVKGAFAQVFSEKERKERGDALGHVLAVNDYEPGAEYIYYWGSGWSKYGFEADTDWNKYLEEYARKIRNPLAVAIK
;
A
#
# COMPACT_ATOMS: atom_id res chain seq x y z
N VAL A 1 -12.10 -7.69 -7.65
CA VAL A 1 -11.76 -6.30 -7.31
C VAL A 1 -10.27 -6.16 -7.12
N VAL A 2 -9.71 -5.10 -7.66
CA VAL A 2 -8.28 -4.79 -7.59
C VAL A 2 -8.11 -3.39 -7.00
N THR A 3 -7.25 -3.29 -5.99
CA THR A 3 -6.84 -2.02 -5.38
C THR A 3 -5.34 -1.85 -5.59
N GLY A 4 -4.90 -0.66 -5.97
CA GLY A 4 -3.50 -0.43 -6.31
C GLY A 4 -2.92 0.87 -5.80
N ILE A 5 -1.59 0.87 -5.66
CA ILE A 5 -0.78 2.06 -5.39
C ILE A 5 0.18 2.25 -6.56
N VAL A 6 0.27 3.47 -7.07
CA VAL A 6 1.15 3.80 -8.21
C VAL A 6 2.61 3.76 -7.78
N LEU A 7 3.45 3.14 -8.60
CA LEU A 7 4.90 3.14 -8.45
C LEU A 7 5.50 4.24 -9.33
N HIS A 8 6.52 4.93 -8.83
CA HIS A 8 7.20 6.03 -9.52
C HIS A 8 8.67 5.72 -9.83
N LYS A 9 9.22 6.46 -10.79
CA LYS A 9 10.63 6.31 -11.24
C LYS A 9 11.64 6.52 -10.12
N GLN A 10 11.32 7.38 -9.16
CA GLN A 10 12.22 7.76 -8.08
C GLN A 10 12.55 6.59 -7.14
N ASN A 11 11.65 5.63 -7.00
CA ASN A 11 11.90 4.43 -6.21
C ASN A 11 11.13 3.22 -6.77
N PRO A 12 11.59 2.64 -7.89
CA PRO A 12 10.82 1.61 -8.60
C PRO A 12 10.62 0.33 -7.80
N MET A 13 11.49 0.03 -6.83
CA MET A 13 11.44 -1.18 -6.03
C MET A 13 10.96 -0.93 -4.59
N GLY A 14 10.44 0.26 -4.30
CA GLY A 14 10.02 0.66 -2.96
C GLY A 14 8.69 0.06 -2.49
N TYR A 15 8.15 -0.91 -3.18
CA TYR A 15 6.91 -1.56 -2.81
C TYR A 15 7.14 -2.76 -1.88
N SER A 16 6.13 -3.04 -1.08
CA SER A 16 6.04 -4.24 -0.23
C SER A 16 4.59 -4.71 -0.19
N PHE A 17 4.40 -5.98 0.06
CA PHE A 17 3.06 -6.52 0.25
C PHE A 17 3.10 -7.82 1.03
N ASP A 18 2.01 -8.11 1.70
CA ASP A 18 1.75 -9.39 2.35
C ASP A 18 0.26 -9.69 2.24
N ALA A 19 -0.09 -10.62 1.35
CA ALA A 19 -1.48 -10.99 1.12
C ALA A 19 -2.13 -11.63 2.36
N ASP A 20 -1.39 -12.45 3.09
CA ASP A 20 -1.90 -13.12 4.30
C ASP A 20 -2.15 -12.11 5.42
N ALA A 21 -1.23 -11.18 5.64
CA ALA A 21 -1.40 -10.10 6.61
C ALA A 21 -2.44 -9.07 6.15
N GLY A 22 -2.61 -8.90 4.85
CA GLY A 22 -3.65 -8.06 4.26
C GLY A 22 -3.25 -6.62 4.04
N TYR A 23 -2.04 -6.38 3.48
CA TYR A 23 -1.63 -5.02 3.10
C TYR A 23 -0.82 -4.99 1.81
N ILE A 24 -0.82 -3.82 1.19
CA ILE A 24 0.14 -3.39 0.17
C ILE A 24 0.72 -2.05 0.59
N ALA A 25 1.97 -1.78 0.24
CA ALA A 25 2.70 -0.60 0.66
C ALA A 25 3.65 -0.09 -0.41
N TYR A 26 3.95 1.19 -0.37
CA TYR A 26 4.94 1.82 -1.23
C TYR A 26 5.67 2.94 -0.48
N ALA A 27 7.00 2.94 -0.60
CA ALA A 27 7.87 4.02 -0.13
C ALA A 27 8.18 4.93 -1.32
N ASP A 28 7.49 6.05 -1.40
CA ASP A 28 7.62 7.01 -2.50
C ASP A 28 8.70 8.04 -2.18
N SER A 29 9.83 7.96 -2.87
CA SER A 29 10.90 8.94 -2.73
C SER A 29 10.49 10.28 -3.34
N THR A 30 10.97 11.36 -2.76
CA THR A 30 10.70 12.69 -3.30
C THR A 30 11.39 12.89 -4.65
N GLU A 31 10.75 13.64 -5.52
CA GLU A 31 11.24 13.92 -6.87
C GLU A 31 12.62 14.58 -6.87
N ASN A 32 12.88 15.45 -5.91
CA ASN A 32 14.16 16.14 -5.79
C ASN A 32 14.89 15.74 -4.51
N ALA A 33 15.80 14.78 -4.62
CA ALA A 33 16.61 14.30 -3.51
C ALA A 33 17.48 15.39 -2.86
N ALA A 34 17.84 16.42 -3.60
CA ALA A 34 18.63 17.53 -3.08
C ALA A 34 17.91 18.35 -2.01
N ASN A 35 16.58 18.35 -2.02
CA ASN A 35 15.76 19.02 -1.00
C ASN A 35 15.65 18.24 0.31
N ASN A 36 16.09 17.00 0.33
CA ASN A 36 16.02 16.11 1.51
C ASN A 36 14.63 16.12 2.18
N ASN A 37 13.60 15.97 1.38
CA ASN A 37 12.21 15.98 1.86
C ASN A 37 11.76 14.66 2.47
N GLY A 38 12.62 13.64 2.45
CA GLY A 38 12.35 12.33 3.00
C GLY A 38 11.53 11.45 2.05
N VAL A 39 10.88 10.44 2.63
CA VAL A 39 10.08 9.45 1.92
C VAL A 39 8.63 9.57 2.39
N ILE A 40 7.70 9.53 1.45
CA ILE A 40 6.27 9.42 1.75
C ILE A 40 5.88 7.95 1.66
N TYR A 41 5.40 7.41 2.75
CA TYR A 41 4.89 6.05 2.79
C TYR A 41 3.40 6.05 2.47
N ILE A 42 2.99 5.13 1.63
CA ILE A 42 1.59 4.93 1.23
C ILE A 42 1.24 3.47 1.52
N GLY A 43 0.06 3.24 2.02
CA GLY A 43 -0.39 1.89 2.32
C GLY A 43 -1.88 1.72 2.18
N ALA A 44 -2.27 0.48 1.91
CA ALA A 44 -3.66 0.05 1.96
C ALA A 44 -3.75 -1.27 2.72
N VAL A 45 -4.77 -1.38 3.56
CA VAL A 45 -5.04 -2.57 4.36
C VAL A 45 -6.47 -3.06 4.11
N PHE A 46 -6.67 -4.37 4.20
CA PHE A 46 -7.88 -5.03 3.76
C PHE A 46 -8.50 -5.85 4.89
N PRO A 47 -9.74 -5.55 5.32
CA PRO A 47 -10.47 -6.40 6.26
C PRO A 47 -10.77 -7.79 5.69
N ALA A 48 -11.09 -7.85 4.38
CA ALA A 48 -11.37 -9.11 3.70
C ALA A 48 -10.08 -9.82 3.26
N THR A 49 -10.17 -11.11 3.02
CA THR A 49 -9.06 -11.91 2.54
C THR A 49 -8.53 -11.41 1.20
N VAL A 50 -7.22 -11.17 1.15
CA VAL A 50 -6.53 -10.84 -0.10
C VAL A 50 -6.14 -12.14 -0.79
N LYS A 51 -6.63 -12.35 -2.00
CA LYS A 51 -6.30 -13.56 -2.80
C LYS A 51 -4.88 -13.55 -3.32
N GLY A 52 -4.36 -12.37 -3.65
CA GLY A 52 -3.01 -12.22 -4.13
C GLY A 52 -2.60 -10.76 -4.12
N ALA A 53 -1.29 -10.53 -4.01
CA ALA A 53 -0.71 -9.20 -4.13
C ALA A 53 0.54 -9.32 -5.01
N PHE A 54 0.75 -8.34 -5.88
CA PHE A 54 1.88 -8.34 -6.81
C PHE A 54 2.16 -6.94 -7.33
N ALA A 55 3.35 -6.76 -7.89
CA ALA A 55 3.71 -5.53 -8.60
C ALA A 55 3.60 -5.76 -10.11
N GLN A 56 2.92 -4.84 -10.80
CA GLN A 56 2.81 -4.83 -12.25
C GLN A 56 3.52 -3.59 -12.80
N VAL A 57 4.55 -3.81 -13.61
CA VAL A 57 5.33 -2.75 -14.22
C VAL A 57 4.87 -2.54 -15.67
N PHE A 58 4.66 -1.29 -16.06
CA PHE A 58 4.29 -0.93 -17.42
C PHE A 58 5.41 -1.25 -18.40
N SER A 59 5.06 -1.64 -19.63
CA SER A 59 5.99 -1.75 -20.74
C SER A 59 6.54 -0.37 -21.12
N GLU A 60 7.64 -0.33 -21.88
CA GLU A 60 8.19 0.94 -22.38
C GLU A 60 7.20 1.75 -23.18
N LYS A 61 6.37 1.09 -23.98
CA LYS A 61 5.32 1.74 -24.78
C LYS A 61 4.27 2.41 -23.88
N GLU A 62 3.84 1.73 -22.86
CA GLU A 62 2.87 2.26 -21.89
C GLU A 62 3.42 3.44 -21.09
N ARG A 63 4.70 3.40 -20.73
CA ARG A 63 5.36 4.47 -19.96
C ARG A 63 5.42 5.79 -20.69
N LYS A 64 5.52 5.80 -22.01
CA LYS A 64 5.64 7.01 -22.82
C LYS A 64 4.51 8.01 -22.57
N GLU A 65 3.34 7.52 -22.24
CA GLU A 65 2.14 8.33 -22.05
C GLU A 65 1.79 8.56 -20.57
N ARG A 66 2.59 8.03 -19.63
CA ARG A 66 2.24 7.99 -18.21
C ARG A 66 3.18 8.78 -17.28
N GLY A 67 4.04 9.62 -17.84
CA GLY A 67 4.93 10.48 -17.06
C GLY A 67 5.86 9.69 -16.14
N ASP A 68 5.77 9.93 -14.83
CA ASP A 68 6.60 9.29 -13.82
C ASP A 68 6.11 7.92 -13.36
N ALA A 69 4.89 7.55 -13.72
CA ALA A 69 4.31 6.29 -13.30
C ALA A 69 5.00 5.11 -14.00
N LEU A 70 5.45 4.13 -13.21
CA LEU A 70 6.09 2.91 -13.71
C LEU A 70 5.17 1.70 -13.69
N GLY A 71 4.15 1.72 -12.88
CA GLY A 71 3.29 0.58 -12.66
C GLY A 71 2.49 0.73 -11.39
N HIS A 72 2.07 -0.40 -10.85
CA HIS A 72 1.29 -0.46 -9.61
C HIS A 72 1.73 -1.64 -8.75
N VAL A 73 1.66 -1.47 -7.43
CA VAL A 73 1.51 -2.61 -6.53
C VAL A 73 0.02 -2.83 -6.32
N LEU A 74 -0.43 -4.07 -6.46
CA LEU A 74 -1.85 -4.42 -6.54
C LEU A 74 -2.22 -5.47 -5.50
N ALA A 75 -3.43 -5.35 -4.96
CA ALA A 75 -4.08 -6.39 -4.18
C ALA A 75 -5.36 -6.83 -4.88
N VAL A 76 -5.60 -8.13 -4.95
CA VAL A 76 -6.78 -8.74 -5.56
C VAL A 76 -7.65 -9.33 -4.46
N ASN A 77 -8.91 -8.93 -4.42
CA ASN A 77 -9.92 -9.44 -3.51
C ASN A 77 -11.10 -10.00 -4.29
N ASP A 78 -11.82 -10.94 -3.69
CA ASP A 78 -13.09 -11.39 -4.22
C ASP A 78 -14.12 -10.28 -4.20
N TYR A 79 -15.04 -10.32 -5.15
CA TYR A 79 -16.16 -9.40 -5.21
C TYR A 79 -17.45 -10.18 -5.44
N GLU A 80 -18.46 -9.88 -4.61
CA GLU A 80 -19.82 -10.36 -4.79
C GLU A 80 -20.72 -9.20 -5.19
N PRO A 81 -21.50 -9.31 -6.29
CA PRO A 81 -22.45 -8.26 -6.68
C PRO A 81 -23.40 -7.91 -5.54
N GLY A 82 -23.54 -6.61 -5.24
CA GLY A 82 -24.38 -6.13 -4.17
C GLY A 82 -23.74 -6.08 -2.79
N ALA A 83 -22.52 -6.63 -2.63
CA ALA A 83 -21.76 -6.54 -1.38
C ALA A 83 -20.92 -5.26 -1.35
N GLU A 84 -20.70 -4.73 -0.13
CA GLU A 84 -19.76 -3.64 0.08
C GLU A 84 -18.32 -4.17 0.01
N TYR A 85 -17.45 -3.43 -0.69
CA TYR A 85 -16.01 -3.65 -0.67
C TYR A 85 -15.37 -2.52 0.12
N ILE A 86 -14.73 -2.89 1.23
CA ILE A 86 -14.12 -1.91 2.15
C ILE A 86 -12.62 -2.15 2.20
N TYR A 87 -11.85 -1.07 2.08
CA TYR A 87 -10.42 -1.04 2.37
C TYR A 87 -10.07 0.29 3.03
N TYR A 88 -8.94 0.30 3.72
CA TYR A 88 -8.43 1.50 4.36
C TYR A 88 -7.10 1.86 3.73
N TRP A 89 -6.88 3.14 3.50
CA TRP A 89 -5.61 3.62 2.99
C TRP A 89 -5.11 4.77 3.84
N GLY A 90 -3.79 5.01 3.78
CA GLY A 90 -3.19 6.10 4.52
C GLY A 90 -1.77 6.37 4.05
N SER A 91 -1.19 7.39 4.62
CA SER A 91 0.18 7.78 4.34
C SER A 91 0.93 8.16 5.61
N GLY A 92 2.26 8.05 5.54
CA GLY A 92 3.16 8.45 6.60
C GLY A 92 4.38 9.16 6.02
N TRP A 93 5.23 9.68 6.86
CA TRP A 93 6.41 10.43 6.43
C TRP A 93 7.65 9.98 7.20
N SER A 94 8.76 9.80 6.49
CA SER A 94 10.00 9.33 7.10
C SER A 94 10.59 10.28 8.15
N LYS A 95 10.19 11.53 8.14
CA LYS A 95 10.60 12.53 9.14
C LYS A 95 9.65 12.65 10.31
N TYR A 96 8.60 11.83 10.35
CA TYR A 96 7.62 11.85 11.43
C TYR A 96 7.10 10.44 11.73
N GLY A 97 7.78 9.74 12.64
CA GLY A 97 7.30 8.47 13.19
C GLY A 97 7.70 7.20 12.44
N PHE A 98 8.19 7.30 11.20
CA PHE A 98 8.57 6.13 10.41
C PHE A 98 9.98 6.32 9.83
N GLU A 99 10.99 5.85 10.54
CA GLU A 99 12.39 6.05 10.13
C GLU A 99 12.80 5.15 8.96
N ALA A 100 12.14 3.99 8.81
CA ALA A 100 12.44 3.00 7.77
C ALA A 100 11.17 2.39 7.18
N ASP A 101 11.29 1.81 5.99
CA ASP A 101 10.20 1.10 5.29
C ASP A 101 9.62 -0.01 6.17
N THR A 102 10.47 -0.70 6.93
CA THR A 102 10.06 -1.77 7.84
C THR A 102 9.16 -1.27 8.96
N ASP A 103 9.33 -0.04 9.44
CA ASP A 103 8.47 0.56 10.46
C ASP A 103 7.05 0.79 9.89
N TRP A 104 6.96 1.27 8.66
CA TRP A 104 5.70 1.46 7.98
C TRP A 104 4.98 0.13 7.71
N ASN A 105 5.70 -0.86 7.20
CA ASN A 105 5.15 -2.19 6.92
C ASN A 105 4.64 -2.86 8.21
N LYS A 106 5.36 -2.75 9.30
CA LYS A 106 4.94 -3.25 10.61
C LYS A 106 3.66 -2.55 11.10
N TYR A 107 3.59 -1.25 10.92
CA TYR A 107 2.39 -0.48 11.26
C TYR A 107 1.17 -0.96 10.46
N LEU A 108 1.32 -1.19 9.15
CA LEU A 108 0.24 -1.70 8.30
C LEU A 108 -0.18 -3.12 8.70
N GLU A 109 0.77 -3.99 8.99
CA GLU A 109 0.49 -5.35 9.45
C GLU A 109 -0.32 -5.35 10.76
N GLU A 110 0.09 -4.54 11.73
CA GLU A 110 -0.62 -4.39 13.00
C GLU A 110 -2.01 -3.78 12.80
N TYR A 111 -2.13 -2.79 11.92
CA TYR A 111 -3.41 -2.17 11.60
C TYR A 111 -4.37 -3.18 10.94
N ALA A 112 -3.89 -3.94 9.97
CA ALA A 112 -4.67 -4.98 9.30
C ALA A 112 -5.15 -6.04 10.29
N ARG A 113 -4.29 -6.47 11.22
CA ARG A 113 -4.66 -7.41 12.28
C ARG A 113 -5.76 -6.86 13.18
N LYS A 114 -5.69 -5.58 13.55
CA LYS A 114 -6.69 -4.94 14.40
C LYS A 114 -8.06 -4.82 13.73
N ILE A 115 -8.10 -4.46 12.45
CA ILE A 115 -9.38 -4.35 11.74
C ILE A 115 -10.01 -5.71 11.46
N ARG A 116 -9.22 -6.78 11.34
CA ARG A 116 -9.70 -8.16 11.18
C ARG A 116 -10.15 -8.79 12.50
N ASN A 117 -9.65 -8.29 13.61
CA ASN A 117 -9.95 -8.78 14.96
C ASN A 117 -10.36 -7.59 15.84
N PRO A 118 -11.51 -6.95 15.57
CA PRO A 118 -11.92 -5.78 16.33
C PRO A 118 -12.20 -6.15 17.79
N LEU A 119 -11.86 -5.22 18.69
CA LEU A 119 -12.14 -5.37 20.11
C LEU A 119 -13.64 -5.40 20.35
N ALA A 120 -14.11 -6.48 20.97
CA ALA A 120 -15.50 -6.59 21.42
C ALA A 120 -15.61 -6.23 22.90
N VAL A 121 -16.48 -5.30 23.22
CA VAL A 121 -16.79 -4.92 24.62
C VAL A 121 -18.20 -5.39 24.96
N ALA A 122 -18.30 -6.26 25.96
CA ALA A 122 -19.58 -6.69 26.51
C ALA A 122 -19.83 -5.98 27.83
N ILE A 123 -20.97 -5.31 27.93
CA ILE A 123 -21.43 -4.69 29.18
C ILE A 123 -22.41 -5.67 29.82
N LYS A 124 -22.05 -6.11 31.01
CA LYS A 124 -22.91 -7.00 31.81
C LYS A 124 -23.75 -6.20 32.81
#